data_e9055ca9b4aa6d6b5cdd1c2c03e30e2f
#
_entry.id   e9055ca9b4aa6d6b5cdd1c2c03e30e2f
#
_cell.length_a   1.000
_cell.length_b   1.000
_cell.length_c   1.000
_cell.angle_alpha   90.00
_cell.angle_beta   90.00
_cell.angle_gamma   90.00
#
_symmetry.space_group_name_H-M   'P 1'
#
loop_
_entity.id
_entity.type
_entity.pdbx_description
1 polymer ?
#
loop_
_entity_poly.entity_id
_entity_poly.type
_entity_poly.pdbx_seq_one_letter_code
_entity_poly.pdbx_strand_id
1 'polypeptide(L)'
;RKIIFQLGWNMSLTNSNIWAGTANKDSLDLMLDTIVDGKLLDIPVGDIGDLIESYQDFFTVHPLYMSPIIPIDPIAAEESQIRAILNMPASAYYIRAKASYSFNNILLEYRQLGPEYRSFGNPYLTNNIREFTFNDRLSMLGRRLMFVLSYKYRDNKLSDLVANPVASRTFSLNTTLVPGSGAPSIILNLQSIGRTNGIDSVETDQYGNYLGDSRENSQALNVMGSVNIPGNFKRFTTNTSININSISYMDNLSSIRKKDYFFQKTETQSLAATFSTRFNIPLKTTSSFNQTKIMTPYLDSNSTVSIQSNIWTSMSNTAQYSLFNNKLRVRGGIDFTSNGETDQTSMRLYGARLGGDWDILKKLTLNLNSSLRLIDSKVNSDDGIDNDKDGEIDELRESWSLNSSGFNLTLGYRF
;
A
#
# COMPACT_ATOMS: atom_id res chain seq x y z
N ARG A 1 9.46 -32.85 6.90
CA ARG A 1 10.22 -31.70 7.45
C ARG A 1 11.26 -31.27 6.42
N LYS A 2 11.31 -30.01 6.06
CA LYS A 2 12.24 -29.49 5.07
C LYS A 2 12.77 -28.15 5.57
N ILE A 3 14.10 -28.03 5.59
CA ILE A 3 14.79 -26.76 5.85
C ILE A 3 15.55 -26.43 4.58
N ILE A 4 15.43 -25.19 4.11
CA ILE A 4 16.07 -24.70 2.89
C ILE A 4 16.78 -23.40 3.27
N PHE A 5 18.06 -23.35 2.93
CA PHE A 5 18.86 -22.13 2.97
C PHE A 5 19.10 -21.66 1.53
N GLN A 6 18.94 -20.38 1.30
CA GLN A 6 19.19 -19.75 0.02
C GLN A 6 20.03 -18.50 0.25
N LEU A 7 21.05 -18.38 -0.55
CA LEU A 7 21.90 -17.20 -0.66
C LEU A 7 21.85 -16.75 -2.11
N GLY A 8 21.62 -15.47 -2.34
CA GLY A 8 21.71 -14.88 -3.66
C GLY A 8 22.49 -13.58 -3.57
N TRP A 9 23.36 -13.38 -4.53
CA TRP A 9 24.08 -12.13 -4.74
C TRP A 9 24.00 -11.76 -6.22
N ASN A 10 23.86 -10.47 -6.48
CA ASN A 10 23.84 -9.93 -7.81
C ASN A 10 24.48 -8.54 -7.80
N MET A 11 25.10 -8.16 -8.88
CA MET A 11 25.67 -6.84 -9.09
C MET A 11 25.22 -6.30 -10.44
N SER A 12 24.80 -5.05 -10.48
CA SER A 12 24.43 -4.37 -11.72
C SER A 12 25.42 -3.24 -11.98
N LEU A 13 26.11 -3.31 -13.10
CA LEU A 13 26.99 -2.25 -13.57
C LEU A 13 26.24 -1.44 -14.63
N THR A 14 26.04 -0.15 -14.37
CA THR A 14 25.40 0.76 -15.33
C THR A 14 26.28 1.98 -15.51
N ASN A 15 26.57 2.32 -16.75
CA ASN A 15 27.17 3.61 -17.08
C ASN A 15 26.04 4.62 -17.26
N SER A 16 25.96 5.61 -16.37
CA SER A 16 24.93 6.66 -16.40
C SER A 16 25.35 7.88 -17.23
N ASN A 17 26.59 7.97 -17.65
CA ASN A 17 27.10 9.10 -18.44
C ASN A 17 27.70 8.64 -19.78
N ILE A 18 26.85 8.55 -20.77
CA ILE A 18 27.22 8.19 -22.14
C ILE A 18 27.92 9.32 -22.92
N TRP A 19 27.99 10.55 -22.35
CA TRP A 19 28.57 11.74 -23.00
C TRP A 19 30.01 11.99 -22.61
N ALA A 20 30.49 11.41 -21.53
CA ALA A 20 31.87 11.53 -21.12
C ALA A 20 32.69 10.42 -21.82
N GLY A 21 33.89 10.75 -22.27
CA GLY A 21 34.76 9.80 -22.99
C GLY A 21 35.00 8.49 -22.24
N THR A 22 35.46 7.50 -22.94
CA THR A 22 35.84 6.20 -22.36
C THR A 22 37.04 6.35 -21.44
N ALA A 23 37.05 5.63 -20.32
CA ALA A 23 38.24 5.51 -19.49
C ALA A 23 39.36 4.78 -20.28
N ASN A 24 40.53 5.39 -20.32
CA ASN A 24 41.73 4.65 -20.68
C ASN A 24 42.37 4.07 -19.43
N LYS A 25 43.26 3.10 -19.60
CA LYS A 25 43.98 2.42 -18.52
C LYS A 25 44.65 3.41 -17.57
N ASP A 26 45.39 4.39 -18.11
CA ASP A 26 46.16 5.36 -17.31
C ASP A 26 45.23 6.21 -16.40
N SER A 27 44.05 6.63 -16.91
CA SER A 27 43.07 7.38 -16.11
C SER A 27 42.46 6.53 -15.00
N LEU A 28 42.29 5.25 -15.25
CA LEU A 28 41.71 4.29 -14.30
C LEU A 28 42.70 3.95 -13.19
N ASP A 29 43.95 3.67 -13.57
CA ASP A 29 45.03 3.34 -12.65
C ASP A 29 45.31 4.54 -11.72
N LEU A 30 45.37 5.78 -12.23
CA LEU A 30 45.54 6.95 -11.43
C LEU A 30 44.39 7.18 -10.42
N MET A 31 43.18 6.92 -10.82
CA MET A 31 41.99 7.09 -9.96
C MET A 31 41.92 6.04 -8.85
N LEU A 32 42.15 4.79 -9.19
CA LEU A 32 42.14 3.69 -8.25
C LEU A 32 43.32 3.76 -7.26
N ASP A 33 44.50 4.14 -7.73
CA ASP A 33 45.69 4.32 -6.89
C ASP A 33 45.47 5.41 -5.83
N THR A 34 44.73 6.46 -6.18
CA THR A 34 44.40 7.55 -5.26
C THR A 34 43.38 7.17 -4.19
N ILE A 35 42.49 6.20 -4.49
CA ILE A 35 41.36 5.86 -3.61
C ILE A 35 41.67 4.69 -2.67
N VAL A 36 42.48 3.74 -3.09
CA VAL A 36 42.61 2.41 -2.44
C VAL A 36 44.06 2.05 -2.15
N ASP A 37 44.97 2.99 -2.09
CA ASP A 37 46.38 2.80 -1.77
C ASP A 37 47.05 1.67 -2.65
N GLY A 38 46.71 1.67 -3.94
CA GLY A 38 47.23 0.76 -4.94
C GLY A 38 46.67 -0.65 -4.97
N LYS A 39 45.63 -0.92 -4.15
CA LYS A 39 44.97 -2.25 -4.14
C LYS A 39 43.46 -2.12 -3.96
N LEU A 40 42.71 -2.87 -4.75
CA LEU A 40 41.27 -3.09 -4.56
C LEU A 40 41.04 -4.58 -4.28
N LEU A 41 40.53 -4.92 -3.09
CA LEU A 41 40.28 -6.31 -2.66
C LEU A 41 41.54 -7.20 -2.70
N ASP A 42 42.71 -6.68 -2.33
CA ASP A 42 44.03 -7.30 -2.47
C ASP A 42 44.51 -7.61 -3.92
N ILE A 43 43.74 -7.14 -4.92
CA ILE A 43 44.14 -7.19 -6.32
C ILE A 43 44.90 -5.89 -6.63
N PRO A 44 46.12 -5.93 -7.16
CA PRO A 44 46.84 -4.73 -7.62
C PRO A 44 45.97 -3.96 -8.63
N VAL A 45 45.93 -2.64 -8.50
CA VAL A 45 45.07 -1.80 -9.38
C VAL A 45 45.48 -1.95 -10.85
N GLY A 46 46.78 -2.17 -11.14
CA GLY A 46 47.24 -2.44 -12.49
C GLY A 46 46.61 -3.67 -13.13
N ASP A 47 46.33 -4.71 -12.34
CA ASP A 47 45.67 -5.93 -12.85
C ASP A 47 44.20 -5.66 -13.18
N ILE A 48 43.56 -4.73 -12.47
CA ILE A 48 42.17 -4.32 -12.77
C ILE A 48 42.11 -3.49 -14.07
N GLY A 49 43.08 -2.61 -14.29
CA GLY A 49 43.22 -1.88 -15.54
C GLY A 49 43.39 -2.81 -16.73
N ASP A 50 44.28 -3.83 -16.62
CA ASP A 50 44.50 -4.85 -17.63
C ASP A 50 43.25 -5.71 -17.89
N LEU A 51 42.49 -6.02 -16.84
CA LEU A 51 41.25 -6.77 -16.97
C LEU A 51 40.21 -5.94 -17.74
N ILE A 52 40.06 -4.66 -17.44
CA ILE A 52 39.13 -3.77 -18.14
C ILE A 52 39.53 -3.58 -19.59
N GLU A 53 40.84 -3.43 -19.88
CA GLU A 53 41.36 -3.34 -21.23
C GLU A 53 41.07 -4.62 -22.05
N SER A 54 41.13 -5.78 -21.41
CA SER A 54 40.81 -7.07 -22.05
C SER A 54 39.33 -7.19 -22.44
N TYR A 55 38.44 -6.48 -21.78
CA TYR A 55 37.00 -6.53 -22.02
C TYR A 55 36.41 -5.24 -22.59
N GLN A 56 37.26 -4.28 -23.01
CA GLN A 56 36.80 -2.99 -23.59
C GLN A 56 35.92 -3.14 -24.83
N ASP A 57 36.07 -4.24 -25.57
CA ASP A 57 35.22 -4.52 -26.75
C ASP A 57 33.76 -4.88 -26.35
N PHE A 58 33.53 -5.27 -25.09
CA PHE A 58 32.23 -5.67 -24.57
C PHE A 58 31.59 -4.63 -23.69
N PHE A 59 32.36 -3.81 -22.99
CA PHE A 59 31.83 -2.72 -22.18
C PHE A 59 32.72 -1.47 -22.21
N THR A 60 32.03 -0.34 -22.16
CA THR A 60 32.64 0.97 -22.00
C THR A 60 32.55 1.38 -20.52
N VAL A 61 33.67 1.62 -19.88
CA VAL A 61 33.77 2.07 -18.47
C VAL A 61 34.16 3.53 -18.44
N HIS A 62 33.44 4.31 -17.63
CA HIS A 62 33.75 5.74 -17.42
C HIS A 62 34.33 5.96 -16.01
N PRO A 63 35.52 6.55 -15.83
CA PRO A 63 36.18 6.64 -14.52
C PRO A 63 35.39 7.40 -13.46
N LEU A 64 34.70 8.49 -13.85
CA LEU A 64 33.89 9.31 -12.94
C LEU A 64 32.62 8.59 -12.42
N TYR A 65 32.26 7.45 -12.98
CA TYR A 65 31.02 6.71 -12.66
C TYR A 65 31.32 5.26 -12.27
N MET A 66 32.54 5.00 -11.82
CA MET A 66 32.92 3.70 -11.26
C MET A 66 32.48 3.49 -9.81
N SER A 67 31.58 4.35 -9.29
CA SER A 67 30.99 4.18 -7.95
C SER A 67 30.51 2.75 -7.63
N PRO A 68 30.02 1.93 -8.57
CA PRO A 68 29.69 0.54 -8.30
C PRO A 68 30.85 -0.32 -7.79
N ILE A 69 32.09 0.08 -8.07
CA ILE A 69 33.29 -0.69 -7.71
C ILE A 69 33.86 -0.23 -6.36
N ILE A 70 33.48 1.00 -5.92
CA ILE A 70 33.92 1.55 -4.63
C ILE A 70 32.97 1.05 -3.53
N PRO A 71 33.48 0.39 -2.47
CA PRO A 71 32.66 0.00 -1.32
C PRO A 71 31.99 1.18 -0.65
N ILE A 72 30.77 1.00 -0.15
CA ILE A 72 30.03 2.03 0.61
C ILE A 72 30.80 2.41 1.86
N ASP A 73 31.46 1.47 2.48
CA ASP A 73 32.31 1.67 3.65
C ASP A 73 33.74 1.16 3.34
N PRO A 74 34.66 2.07 2.98
CA PRO A 74 36.05 1.72 2.68
C PRO A 74 36.78 1.08 3.86
N ILE A 75 36.50 1.52 5.09
CA ILE A 75 37.15 1.00 6.30
C ILE A 75 36.72 -0.47 6.54
N ALA A 76 35.45 -0.78 6.34
CA ALA A 76 34.98 -2.16 6.43
C ALA A 76 35.53 -3.06 5.32
N ALA A 77 35.98 -2.48 4.19
CA ALA A 77 36.60 -3.17 3.09
C ALA A 77 38.02 -3.65 3.44
N GLU A 78 38.75 -2.88 4.22
CA GLU A 78 40.09 -3.27 4.70
C GLU A 78 40.05 -4.46 5.65
N GLU A 79 38.94 -4.63 6.39
CA GLU A 79 38.77 -5.73 7.32
C GLU A 79 38.39 -7.07 6.64
N SER A 80 37.66 -7.02 5.50
CA SER A 80 37.18 -8.23 4.83
C SER A 80 36.77 -7.98 3.38
N GLN A 81 37.41 -8.67 2.44
CA GLN A 81 37.07 -8.66 1.01
C GLN A 81 35.59 -9.01 0.73
N ILE A 82 35.05 -10.01 1.45
CA ILE A 82 33.66 -10.41 1.29
C ILE A 82 32.73 -9.27 1.71
N ARG A 83 33.05 -8.58 2.80
CA ARG A 83 32.28 -7.45 3.29
C ARG A 83 32.31 -6.27 2.32
N ALA A 84 33.47 -6.04 1.70
CA ALA A 84 33.64 -5.04 0.67
C ALA A 84 32.73 -5.31 -0.55
N ILE A 85 32.72 -6.54 -1.05
CA ILE A 85 31.88 -6.94 -2.19
C ILE A 85 30.38 -6.78 -1.86
N LEU A 86 29.96 -7.20 -0.69
CA LEU A 86 28.57 -7.10 -0.26
C LEU A 86 28.10 -5.65 -0.06
N ASN A 87 29.02 -4.74 0.27
CA ASN A 87 28.75 -3.33 0.50
C ASN A 87 28.99 -2.44 -0.73
N MET A 88 29.24 -3.02 -1.90
CA MET A 88 29.32 -2.23 -3.14
C MET A 88 27.98 -1.56 -3.47
N PRO A 89 27.96 -0.29 -3.89
CA PRO A 89 26.75 0.46 -4.20
C PRO A 89 25.83 -0.22 -5.22
N ALA A 90 26.41 -0.93 -6.18
CA ALA A 90 25.68 -1.67 -7.23
C ALA A 90 25.36 -3.12 -6.85
N SER A 91 25.60 -3.50 -5.60
CA SER A 91 25.40 -4.87 -5.11
C SER A 91 24.00 -5.06 -4.54
N ALA A 92 23.45 -6.23 -4.77
CA ALA A 92 22.22 -6.71 -4.13
C ALA A 92 22.43 -8.13 -3.62
N TYR A 93 22.07 -8.41 -2.38
CA TYR A 93 22.12 -9.76 -1.87
C TYR A 93 20.96 -10.07 -0.92
N TYR A 94 20.69 -11.34 -0.79
CA TYR A 94 19.75 -11.84 0.20
C TYR A 94 20.23 -13.14 0.83
N ILE A 95 19.88 -13.31 2.08
CA ILE A 95 20.04 -14.56 2.83
C ILE A 95 18.65 -14.96 3.30
N ARG A 96 18.24 -16.18 2.97
CA ARG A 96 16.92 -16.69 3.30
C ARG A 96 17.03 -18.06 3.93
N ALA A 97 16.35 -18.25 5.05
CA ALA A 97 16.14 -19.54 5.68
C ALA A 97 14.64 -19.84 5.72
N LYS A 98 14.25 -20.98 5.21
CA LYS A 98 12.85 -21.45 5.23
C LYS A 98 12.78 -22.82 5.88
N ALA A 99 11.96 -22.93 6.91
CA ALA A 99 11.64 -24.19 7.57
C ALA A 99 10.18 -24.54 7.34
N SER A 100 9.90 -25.74 6.84
CA SER A 100 8.56 -26.22 6.57
C SER A 100 8.29 -27.52 7.33
N TYR A 101 7.31 -27.44 8.22
CA TYR A 101 6.78 -28.58 8.98
C TYR A 101 5.32 -28.82 8.56
N SER A 102 4.72 -29.91 9.01
CA SER A 102 3.32 -30.24 8.69
C SER A 102 2.32 -29.19 9.18
N PHE A 103 2.63 -28.52 10.26
CA PHE A 103 1.76 -27.53 10.92
C PHE A 103 2.34 -26.12 10.92
N ASN A 104 3.61 -25.93 10.54
CA ASN A 104 4.26 -24.64 10.61
C ASN A 104 5.18 -24.39 9.40
N ASN A 105 5.22 -23.12 8.92
CA ASN A 105 6.15 -22.64 7.93
C ASN A 105 6.78 -21.34 8.41
N ILE A 106 8.07 -21.38 8.64
CA ILE A 106 8.87 -20.24 9.09
C ILE A 106 9.73 -19.75 7.94
N LEU A 107 9.75 -18.45 7.73
CA LEU A 107 10.62 -17.76 6.77
C LEU A 107 11.38 -16.66 7.52
N LEU A 108 12.69 -16.71 7.39
CA LEU A 108 13.60 -15.63 7.78
C LEU A 108 14.30 -15.15 6.51
N GLU A 109 14.30 -13.86 6.26
CA GLU A 109 14.97 -13.27 5.11
C GLU A 109 15.64 -11.96 5.53
N TYR A 110 16.89 -11.83 5.14
CA TYR A 110 17.59 -10.57 5.13
C TYR A 110 17.95 -10.24 3.68
N ARG A 111 17.66 -9.02 3.25
CA ARG A 111 18.10 -8.54 1.93
C ARG A 111 18.64 -7.13 2.01
N GLN A 112 19.60 -6.87 1.16
CA GLN A 112 20.18 -5.54 0.97
C GLN A 112 20.25 -5.24 -0.52
N LEU A 113 19.85 -4.02 -0.89
CA LEU A 113 19.97 -3.50 -2.25
C LEU A 113 20.73 -2.19 -2.17
N GLY A 114 21.89 -2.15 -2.79
CA GLY A 114 22.75 -0.98 -2.81
C GLY A 114 22.06 0.24 -3.48
N PRO A 115 22.55 1.45 -3.21
CA PRO A 115 21.95 2.68 -3.72
C PRO A 115 21.97 2.80 -5.25
N GLU A 116 22.95 2.19 -5.89
CA GLU A 116 23.12 2.23 -7.34
C GLU A 116 22.72 0.92 -8.05
N TYR A 117 22.23 -0.04 -7.28
CA TYR A 117 21.73 -1.29 -7.87
C TYR A 117 20.51 -1.02 -8.75
N ARG A 118 20.56 -1.49 -10.01
CA ARG A 118 19.45 -1.40 -10.96
C ARG A 118 19.13 -2.78 -11.50
N SER A 119 17.85 -3.14 -11.41
CA SER A 119 17.36 -4.41 -11.98
C SER A 119 16.78 -4.16 -13.37
N PHE A 120 17.35 -4.78 -14.38
CA PHE A 120 16.80 -4.73 -15.74
C PHE A 120 15.44 -5.43 -15.86
N GLY A 121 15.16 -6.42 -15.00
CA GLY A 121 13.88 -7.13 -14.98
C GLY A 121 12.79 -6.44 -14.18
N ASN A 122 13.15 -5.47 -13.32
CA ASN A 122 12.20 -4.70 -12.50
C ASN A 122 12.69 -3.27 -12.31
N PRO A 123 12.34 -2.35 -13.24
CA PRO A 123 12.77 -0.96 -13.17
C PRO A 123 12.18 -0.17 -11.99
N TYR A 124 11.12 -0.69 -11.35
CA TYR A 124 10.48 -0.07 -10.17
C TYR A 124 11.04 -0.58 -8.84
N LEU A 125 12.11 -1.38 -8.88
CA LEU A 125 12.73 -1.86 -7.66
C LEU A 125 13.33 -0.69 -6.88
N THR A 126 12.89 -0.52 -5.65
CA THR A 126 13.46 0.48 -4.74
C THR A 126 14.84 0.00 -4.30
N ASN A 127 15.86 0.77 -4.62
CA ASN A 127 17.25 0.59 -4.19
C ASN A 127 17.54 1.33 -2.87
N ASN A 128 18.78 1.26 -2.39
CA ASN A 128 19.22 1.84 -1.12
C ASN A 128 18.36 1.36 0.06
N ILE A 129 18.17 0.06 0.17
CA ILE A 129 17.38 -0.52 1.26
C ILE A 129 18.08 -1.70 1.90
N ARG A 130 17.88 -1.79 3.20
CA ARG A 130 18.19 -2.92 4.05
C ARG A 130 16.89 -3.41 4.66
N GLU A 131 16.59 -4.69 4.52
CA GLU A 131 15.32 -5.25 4.94
C GLU A 131 15.52 -6.59 5.64
N PHE A 132 14.92 -6.72 6.80
CA PHE A 132 14.77 -7.97 7.53
C PHE A 132 13.30 -8.37 7.56
N THR A 133 12.99 -9.60 7.19
CA THR A 133 11.63 -10.17 7.19
C THR A 133 11.61 -11.46 7.98
N PHE A 134 10.72 -11.52 8.95
CA PHE A 134 10.31 -12.74 9.64
C PHE A 134 8.85 -13.02 9.30
N ASN A 135 8.55 -14.25 8.91
CA ASN A 135 7.18 -14.69 8.68
C ASN A 135 7.00 -16.09 9.23
N ASP A 136 5.99 -16.28 10.07
CA ASP A 136 5.62 -17.56 10.62
C ASP A 136 4.15 -17.86 10.32
N ARG A 137 3.89 -18.97 9.68
CA ARG A 137 2.55 -19.46 9.39
C ARG A 137 2.30 -20.76 10.13
N LEU A 138 1.49 -20.68 11.15
CA LEU A 138 1.07 -21.81 11.99
C LEU A 138 -0.33 -22.26 11.57
N SER A 139 -0.50 -23.58 11.38
CA SER A 139 -1.78 -24.21 11.05
C SER A 139 -2.11 -25.26 12.08
N MET A 140 -3.21 -25.11 12.78
CA MET A 140 -3.67 -25.98 13.87
C MET A 140 -5.05 -26.58 13.58
N LEU A 141 -5.49 -27.53 14.38
CA LEU A 141 -6.82 -28.16 14.32
C LEU A 141 -7.17 -28.66 12.92
N GLY A 142 -6.24 -29.34 12.24
CA GLY A 142 -6.47 -29.81 10.89
C GLY A 142 -6.64 -28.67 9.86
N ARG A 143 -5.91 -27.56 10.03
CA ARG A 143 -5.96 -26.32 9.23
C ARG A 143 -7.22 -25.49 9.42
N ARG A 144 -8.01 -25.77 10.47
CA ARG A 144 -9.19 -24.96 10.81
C ARG A 144 -8.83 -23.66 11.52
N LEU A 145 -7.68 -23.63 12.18
CA LEU A 145 -7.14 -22.46 12.84
C LEU A 145 -5.76 -22.17 12.23
N MET A 146 -5.62 -20.97 11.68
CA MET A 146 -4.37 -20.50 11.07
C MET A 146 -3.96 -19.17 11.71
N PHE A 147 -2.69 -19.08 12.03
CA PHE A 147 -2.03 -17.83 12.45
C PHE A 147 -0.94 -17.49 11.44
N VAL A 148 -0.85 -16.26 11.04
CA VAL A 148 0.26 -15.73 10.27
C VAL A 148 0.81 -14.53 11.03
N LEU A 149 2.02 -14.69 11.53
CA LEU A 149 2.77 -13.65 12.18
C LEU A 149 3.83 -13.14 11.22
N SER A 150 3.90 -11.84 11.00
CA SER A 150 4.91 -11.22 10.16
C SER A 150 5.53 -10.03 10.87
N TYR A 151 6.83 -9.95 10.81
CA TYR A 151 7.60 -8.79 11.23
C TYR A 151 8.54 -8.38 10.10
N LYS A 152 8.54 -7.11 9.75
CA LYS A 152 9.38 -6.53 8.73
C LYS A 152 10.03 -5.27 9.26
N TYR A 153 11.34 -5.24 9.21
CA TYR A 153 12.14 -4.05 9.42
C TYR A 153 12.78 -3.64 8.10
N ARG A 154 12.69 -2.37 7.76
CA ARG A 154 13.29 -1.82 6.56
C ARG A 154 13.88 -0.45 6.87
N ASP A 155 15.09 -0.19 6.41
CA ASP A 155 15.68 1.12 6.41
C ASP A 155 16.37 1.43 5.08
N ASN A 156 16.61 2.69 4.80
CA ASN A 156 17.35 3.16 3.63
C ASN A 156 18.69 3.82 4.01
N LYS A 157 19.25 3.42 5.16
CA LYS A 157 20.53 3.92 5.67
C LYS A 157 21.70 3.03 5.21
N LEU A 158 21.89 2.86 3.91
CA LEU A 158 23.06 2.15 3.39
C LEU A 158 24.20 3.09 3.00
N SER A 159 23.90 4.35 2.72
CA SER A 159 24.86 5.37 2.36
C SER A 159 24.70 6.55 3.30
N ASP A 160 25.79 7.11 3.78
CA ASP A 160 25.82 8.35 4.56
C ASP A 160 25.39 9.58 3.73
N LEU A 161 25.25 9.41 2.41
CA LEU A 161 24.74 10.45 1.50
C LEU A 161 23.22 10.66 1.62
N VAL A 162 22.51 9.79 2.32
CA VAL A 162 21.08 9.98 2.59
C VAL A 162 20.92 10.97 3.72
N ALA A 163 20.52 12.18 3.40
CA ALA A 163 20.34 13.26 4.37
C ALA A 163 19.33 12.90 5.48
N ASN A 164 18.27 12.19 5.12
CA ASN A 164 17.19 11.83 6.04
C ASN A 164 16.84 10.34 5.90
N PRO A 165 17.64 9.42 6.48
CA PRO A 165 17.36 8.00 6.41
C PRO A 165 16.11 7.65 7.22
N VAL A 166 15.20 6.89 6.61
CA VAL A 166 13.95 6.47 7.25
C VAL A 166 13.99 4.98 7.55
N ALA A 167 13.69 4.63 8.78
CA ALA A 167 13.45 3.26 9.21
C ALA A 167 11.96 3.01 9.36
N SER A 168 11.47 1.89 8.85
CA SER A 168 10.11 1.42 9.03
C SER A 168 10.06 0.05 9.68
N ARG A 169 9.14 -0.13 10.61
CA ARG A 169 8.87 -1.39 11.29
C ARG A 169 7.42 -1.76 11.05
N THR A 170 7.19 -2.91 10.47
CA THR A 170 5.83 -3.43 10.26
C THR A 170 5.68 -4.72 11.04
N PHE A 171 4.70 -4.76 11.88
CA PHE A 171 4.24 -5.97 12.56
C PHE A 171 2.85 -6.31 12.08
N SER A 172 2.58 -7.58 11.75
CA SER A 172 1.24 -8.03 11.42
C SER A 172 0.94 -9.41 12.01
N LEU A 173 -0.27 -9.55 12.51
CA LEU A 173 -0.84 -10.79 12.98
C LEU A 173 -2.18 -11.02 12.26
N ASN A 174 -2.29 -12.12 11.54
CA ASN A 174 -3.54 -12.54 10.94
C ASN A 174 -3.95 -13.88 11.57
N THR A 175 -5.18 -13.93 12.04
CA THR A 175 -5.77 -15.14 12.63
C THR A 175 -7.01 -15.50 11.82
N THR A 176 -7.09 -16.73 11.35
CA THR A 176 -8.24 -17.25 10.61
C THR A 176 -8.75 -18.53 11.27
N LEU A 177 -10.01 -18.52 11.64
CA LEU A 177 -10.72 -19.68 12.18
C LEU A 177 -11.82 -20.10 11.21
N VAL A 178 -11.75 -21.35 10.71
CA VAL A 178 -12.75 -21.97 9.83
C VAL A 178 -13.15 -23.31 10.43
N PRO A 179 -14.12 -23.37 11.35
CA PRO A 179 -14.41 -24.59 12.12
C PRO A 179 -14.91 -25.76 11.26
N GLY A 180 -15.56 -25.48 10.15
CA GLY A 180 -16.08 -26.49 9.22
C GLY A 180 -17.22 -25.96 8.37
N SER A 181 -17.79 -26.83 7.52
CA SER A 181 -18.94 -26.49 6.69
C SER A 181 -20.15 -26.13 7.55
N GLY A 182 -20.81 -25.04 7.28
CA GLY A 182 -21.97 -24.55 8.01
C GLY A 182 -21.69 -23.82 9.32
N ALA A 183 -20.47 -23.79 9.79
CA ALA A 183 -20.07 -23.00 10.96
C ALA A 183 -19.52 -21.62 10.55
N PRO A 184 -19.66 -20.60 11.41
CA PRO A 184 -19.09 -19.28 11.16
C PRO A 184 -17.56 -19.33 11.02
N SER A 185 -17.02 -18.60 10.05
CA SER A 185 -15.58 -18.34 9.98
C SER A 185 -15.26 -16.95 10.51
N ILE A 186 -14.12 -16.83 11.17
CA ILE A 186 -13.66 -15.60 11.79
C ILE A 186 -12.26 -15.28 11.27
N ILE A 187 -12.04 -14.03 10.88
CA ILE A 187 -10.74 -13.49 10.50
C ILE A 187 -10.47 -12.28 11.38
N LEU A 188 -9.31 -12.26 11.99
CA LEU A 188 -8.79 -11.12 12.74
C LEU A 188 -7.45 -10.74 12.13
N ASN A 189 -7.27 -9.46 11.82
CA ASN A 189 -6.03 -8.91 11.34
C ASN A 189 -5.64 -7.73 12.22
N LEU A 190 -4.39 -7.73 12.66
CA LEU A 190 -3.75 -6.64 13.36
C LEU A 190 -2.48 -6.26 12.58
N GLN A 191 -2.32 -4.99 12.23
CA GLN A 191 -1.12 -4.49 11.60
C GLN A 191 -0.70 -3.18 12.27
N SER A 192 0.57 -3.11 12.67
CA SER A 192 1.19 -1.89 13.18
C SER A 192 2.37 -1.52 12.28
N ILE A 193 2.44 -0.27 11.87
CA ILE A 193 3.52 0.29 11.04
C ILE A 193 4.05 1.50 11.78
N GLY A 194 5.34 1.46 12.14
CA GLY A 194 6.06 2.61 12.68
C GLY A 194 7.10 3.10 11.69
N ARG A 195 7.27 4.41 11.57
CA ARG A 195 8.31 5.05 10.75
C ARG A 195 9.04 6.09 11.57
N THR A 196 10.36 6.10 11.48
CA THR A 196 11.21 7.09 12.16
C THR A 196 12.49 7.30 11.38
N ASN A 197 13.00 8.50 11.40
CA ASN A 197 14.32 8.80 10.84
C ASN A 197 15.39 9.07 11.91
N GLY A 198 15.01 9.08 13.20
CA GLY A 198 15.94 9.29 14.31
C GLY A 198 16.48 10.72 14.43
N ILE A 199 15.89 11.66 13.70
CA ILE A 199 16.26 13.10 13.81
C ILE A 199 15.43 13.70 14.93
N ASP A 200 16.10 14.29 15.93
CA ASP A 200 15.44 14.84 17.13
C ASP A 200 15.28 16.36 17.08
N SER A 201 16.02 17.05 16.21
CA SER A 201 16.03 18.52 16.11
C SER A 201 15.51 19.01 14.78
N VAL A 202 14.88 20.17 14.77
CA VAL A 202 14.52 20.92 13.56
C VAL A 202 15.75 21.58 12.97
N GLU A 203 15.73 21.78 11.65
CA GLU A 203 16.77 22.52 10.96
C GLU A 203 16.62 24.02 11.24
N THR A 204 17.70 24.64 11.72
CA THR A 204 17.76 26.08 11.97
C THR A 204 18.99 26.67 11.30
N ASP A 205 18.90 27.94 10.89
CA ASP A 205 20.06 28.69 10.42
C ASP A 205 21.00 29.06 11.60
N GLN A 206 22.13 29.70 11.27
CA GLN A 206 23.11 30.17 12.26
C GLN A 206 22.54 31.21 13.25
N TYR A 207 21.40 31.80 12.95
CA TYR A 207 20.68 32.77 13.79
C TYR A 207 19.54 32.16 14.57
N GLY A 208 19.30 30.83 14.45
CA GLY A 208 18.22 30.12 15.10
C GLY A 208 16.87 30.22 14.39
N ASN A 209 16.80 30.76 13.16
CA ASN A 209 15.57 30.80 12.40
C ASN A 209 15.26 29.41 11.82
N TYR A 210 13.99 29.05 11.82
CA TYR A 210 13.50 27.78 11.29
C TYR A 210 13.70 27.69 9.76
N LEU A 211 14.42 26.67 9.31
CA LEU A 211 14.68 26.39 7.90
C LEU A 211 13.78 25.26 7.37
N GLY A 212 13.52 24.26 8.21
CA GLY A 212 12.73 23.11 7.82
C GLY A 212 12.63 22.08 8.95
N ASP A 213 11.73 21.13 8.79
CA ASP A 213 11.56 20.01 9.69
C ASP A 213 11.58 18.70 8.92
N SER A 214 12.75 18.06 8.93
CA SER A 214 12.98 16.76 8.29
C SER A 214 12.72 15.57 9.22
N ARG A 215 12.29 15.83 10.47
CA ARG A 215 11.98 14.76 11.43
C ARG A 215 10.80 13.92 10.98
N GLU A 216 10.90 12.62 11.15
CA GLU A 216 9.81 11.68 10.92
C GLU A 216 9.67 10.73 12.12
N ASN A 217 8.50 10.72 12.73
CA ASN A 217 8.12 9.75 13.76
C ASN A 217 6.62 9.54 13.72
N SER A 218 6.20 8.55 12.96
CA SER A 218 4.78 8.27 12.74
C SER A 218 4.45 6.80 13.04
N GLN A 219 3.22 6.57 13.42
CA GLN A 219 2.69 5.23 13.68
C GLN A 219 1.31 5.08 13.05
N ALA A 220 1.08 3.95 12.39
CA ALA A 220 -0.22 3.52 11.92
C ALA A 220 -0.59 2.19 12.58
N LEU A 221 -1.83 2.08 13.03
CA LEU A 221 -2.42 0.86 13.55
C LEU A 221 -3.67 0.53 12.74
N ASN A 222 -3.73 -0.69 12.21
CA ASN A 222 -4.89 -1.22 11.50
C ASN A 222 -5.38 -2.48 12.24
N VAL A 223 -6.63 -2.47 12.63
CA VAL A 223 -7.31 -3.60 13.27
C VAL A 223 -8.55 -3.94 12.46
N MET A 224 -8.62 -5.15 11.95
CA MET A 224 -9.76 -5.63 11.16
C MET A 224 -10.29 -6.94 11.75
N GLY A 225 -11.59 -7.00 11.91
CA GLY A 225 -12.35 -8.21 12.26
C GLY A 225 -13.36 -8.54 11.17
N SER A 226 -13.47 -9.80 10.80
CA SER A 226 -14.46 -10.28 9.86
C SER A 226 -15.09 -11.58 10.37
N VAL A 227 -16.41 -11.65 10.30
CA VAL A 227 -17.18 -12.86 10.58
C VAL A 227 -18.02 -13.18 9.38
N ASN A 228 -17.93 -14.41 8.91
CA ASN A 228 -18.74 -14.91 7.81
C ASN A 228 -19.58 -16.09 8.30
N ILE A 229 -20.90 -15.96 8.20
CA ILE A 229 -21.88 -16.90 8.76
C ILE A 229 -22.68 -17.51 7.59
N PRO A 230 -22.37 -18.75 7.19
CA PRO A 230 -23.20 -19.47 6.22
C PRO A 230 -24.47 -20.01 6.90
N GLY A 231 -25.59 -19.91 6.23
CA GLY A 231 -26.86 -20.48 6.66
C GLY A 231 -27.44 -21.37 5.58
N ASN A 232 -27.81 -22.61 5.92
CA ASN A 232 -28.45 -23.55 5.01
C ASN A 232 -29.85 -23.87 5.51
N PHE A 233 -30.86 -23.46 4.76
CA PHE A 233 -32.26 -23.69 5.03
C PHE A 233 -32.85 -24.52 3.89
N LYS A 234 -33.95 -25.20 4.14
CA LYS A 234 -34.62 -26.07 3.13
C LYS A 234 -34.94 -25.34 1.82
N ARG A 235 -35.24 -24.04 1.88
CA ARG A 235 -35.70 -23.24 0.72
C ARG A 235 -34.71 -22.23 0.21
N PHE A 236 -33.62 -21.97 0.95
CA PHE A 236 -32.63 -20.99 0.58
C PHE A 236 -31.30 -21.18 1.33
N THR A 237 -30.24 -20.68 0.79
CA THR A 237 -28.96 -20.59 1.47
C THR A 237 -28.61 -19.12 1.67
N THR A 238 -28.05 -18.79 2.82
CA THR A 238 -27.61 -17.44 3.14
C THR A 238 -26.13 -17.41 3.41
N ASN A 239 -25.54 -16.25 3.18
CA ASN A 239 -24.20 -15.93 3.62
C ASN A 239 -24.20 -14.52 4.19
N THR A 240 -23.94 -14.40 5.48
CA THR A 240 -23.85 -13.11 6.18
C THR A 240 -22.38 -12.83 6.48
N SER A 241 -21.88 -11.69 6.01
CA SER A 241 -20.54 -11.22 6.30
C SER A 241 -20.63 -9.91 7.07
N ILE A 242 -19.91 -9.83 8.19
CA ILE A 242 -19.76 -8.62 9.00
C ILE A 242 -18.28 -8.32 9.09
N ASN A 243 -17.90 -7.10 8.73
CA ASN A 243 -16.52 -6.63 8.76
C ASN A 243 -16.45 -5.35 9.59
N ILE A 244 -15.51 -5.30 10.49
CA ILE A 244 -15.18 -4.11 11.28
C ILE A 244 -13.73 -3.79 11.00
N ASN A 245 -13.44 -2.53 10.70
CA ASN A 245 -12.09 -2.07 10.47
C ASN A 245 -11.86 -0.75 11.21
N SER A 246 -10.71 -0.62 11.85
CA SER A 246 -10.24 0.62 12.49
C SER A 246 -8.81 0.86 12.06
N ILE A 247 -8.57 2.00 11.42
CA ILE A 247 -7.25 2.47 11.03
C ILE A 247 -6.99 3.76 11.79
N SER A 248 -5.90 3.78 12.53
CA SER A 248 -5.43 4.96 13.26
C SER A 248 -4.05 5.31 12.76
N TYR A 249 -3.87 6.56 12.36
CA TYR A 249 -2.57 7.14 12.04
C TYR A 249 -2.27 8.23 13.05
N MET A 250 -1.05 8.25 13.57
CA MET A 250 -0.58 9.24 14.52
C MET A 250 0.82 9.71 14.12
N ASP A 251 1.01 11.01 14.02
CA ASP A 251 2.32 11.65 13.97
C ASP A 251 2.74 11.99 15.42
N ASN A 252 3.74 11.29 15.93
CA ASN A 252 4.24 11.50 17.27
C ASN A 252 4.95 12.86 17.45
N LEU A 253 5.29 13.53 16.36
CA LEU A 253 5.93 14.85 16.36
C LEU A 253 4.93 16.01 16.31
N SER A 254 3.64 15.74 16.12
CA SER A 254 2.61 16.76 15.99
C SER A 254 2.54 17.73 17.16
N SER A 255 2.80 17.25 18.39
CA SER A 255 2.86 18.10 19.59
C SER A 255 4.00 19.12 19.58
N ILE A 256 5.08 18.83 18.84
CA ILE A 256 6.27 19.69 18.70
C ILE A 256 6.10 20.66 17.53
N ARG A 257 5.39 20.23 16.48
CA ARG A 257 5.07 21.01 15.28
C ARG A 257 3.84 21.92 15.42
N LYS A 258 3.36 22.20 16.61
CA LYS A 258 2.09 22.89 16.90
C LYS A 258 1.81 24.17 16.13
N LYS A 259 2.80 24.82 15.56
CA LYS A 259 2.61 26.07 14.77
C LYS A 259 2.35 25.83 13.29
N ASP A 260 2.81 24.68 12.73
CA ASP A 260 2.90 24.53 11.29
C ASP A 260 2.10 23.34 10.70
N TYR A 261 1.71 22.33 11.53
CA TYR A 261 1.01 21.13 11.05
C TYR A 261 -0.07 20.63 11.99
N PHE A 262 -1.26 20.37 11.42
CA PHE A 262 -2.50 20.02 12.12
C PHE A 262 -2.70 18.53 12.39
N PHE A 263 -1.84 17.64 11.91
CA PHE A 263 -2.09 16.20 11.94
C PHE A 263 -1.60 15.55 13.22
N GLN A 264 -2.39 15.58 14.26
CA GLN A 264 -2.07 14.82 15.48
C GLN A 264 -2.46 13.36 15.33
N LYS A 265 -3.71 13.07 15.03
CA LYS A 265 -4.23 11.73 14.91
C LYS A 265 -5.41 11.71 13.94
N THR A 266 -5.30 10.91 12.90
CA THR A 266 -6.41 10.61 12.01
C THR A 266 -6.90 9.20 12.33
N GLU A 267 -8.20 9.03 12.46
CA GLU A 267 -8.80 7.72 12.72
C GLU A 267 -9.94 7.47 11.73
N THR A 268 -9.93 6.29 11.13
CA THR A 268 -10.99 5.81 10.27
C THR A 268 -11.56 4.52 10.85
N GLN A 269 -12.84 4.52 11.14
CA GLN A 269 -13.58 3.34 11.60
C GLN A 269 -14.62 2.97 10.54
N SER A 270 -14.70 1.70 10.19
CA SER A 270 -15.72 1.22 9.27
C SER A 270 -16.39 -0.05 9.78
N LEU A 271 -17.69 -0.11 9.55
CA LEU A 271 -18.53 -1.28 9.77
C LEU A 271 -19.21 -1.62 8.44
N ALA A 272 -18.98 -2.82 7.93
CA ALA A 272 -19.66 -3.31 6.75
C ALA A 272 -20.39 -4.61 7.07
N ALA A 273 -21.64 -4.72 6.63
CA ALA A 273 -22.43 -5.93 6.73
C ALA A 273 -23.00 -6.27 5.35
N THR A 274 -22.85 -7.52 4.94
CA THR A 274 -23.42 -8.01 3.68
C THR A 274 -24.23 -9.26 3.96
N PHE A 275 -25.44 -9.29 3.45
CA PHE A 275 -26.36 -10.41 3.56
C PHE A 275 -26.74 -10.87 2.16
N SER A 276 -26.29 -12.06 1.76
CA SER A 276 -26.56 -12.63 0.45
C SER A 276 -27.42 -13.89 0.61
N THR A 277 -28.55 -13.94 -0.08
CA THR A 277 -29.49 -15.10 -0.06
C THR A 277 -29.65 -15.64 -1.47
N ARG A 278 -29.48 -16.94 -1.59
CA ARG A 278 -29.79 -17.70 -2.80
C ARG A 278 -30.96 -18.63 -2.52
N PHE A 279 -32.03 -18.42 -3.25
CA PHE A 279 -33.25 -19.21 -3.13
C PHE A 279 -33.19 -20.48 -3.99
N ASN A 280 -34.04 -21.45 -3.70
CA ASN A 280 -34.20 -22.65 -4.53
C ASN A 280 -34.80 -22.34 -5.92
N ILE A 281 -35.43 -21.16 -6.06
CA ILE A 281 -35.77 -20.56 -7.36
C ILE A 281 -34.54 -19.78 -7.86
N PRO A 282 -34.43 -19.47 -9.15
CA PRO A 282 -33.26 -18.77 -9.71
C PRO A 282 -33.19 -17.31 -9.29
N LEU A 283 -33.42 -17.01 -8.04
CA LEU A 283 -33.38 -15.70 -7.40
C LEU A 283 -32.18 -15.63 -6.43
N LYS A 284 -31.42 -14.59 -6.54
CA LYS A 284 -30.39 -14.21 -5.58
C LYS A 284 -30.64 -12.78 -5.14
N THR A 285 -30.60 -12.52 -3.83
CA THR A 285 -30.64 -11.17 -3.27
C THR A 285 -29.37 -10.88 -2.51
N THR A 286 -28.95 -9.63 -2.52
CA THR A 286 -27.81 -9.17 -1.74
C THR A 286 -28.15 -7.81 -1.15
N SER A 287 -28.11 -7.71 0.16
CA SER A 287 -28.24 -6.48 0.91
C SER A 287 -26.89 -6.14 1.52
N SER A 288 -26.46 -4.90 1.40
CA SER A 288 -25.23 -4.43 2.03
C SER A 288 -25.48 -3.15 2.80
N PHE A 289 -24.80 -3.03 3.90
CA PHE A 289 -24.69 -1.84 4.74
C PHE A 289 -23.21 -1.54 4.94
N ASN A 290 -22.83 -0.30 4.82
CA ASN A 290 -21.50 0.18 5.16
C ASN A 290 -21.62 1.53 5.86
N GLN A 291 -20.90 1.69 6.97
CA GLN A 291 -20.73 2.95 7.66
C GLN A 291 -19.26 3.18 7.89
N THR A 292 -18.77 4.33 7.48
CA THR A 292 -17.39 4.76 7.68
C THR A 292 -17.38 6.09 8.40
N LYS A 293 -16.69 6.15 9.53
CA LYS A 293 -16.44 7.36 10.29
C LYS A 293 -14.98 7.73 10.14
N ILE A 294 -14.73 8.95 9.66
CA ILE A 294 -13.39 9.52 9.55
C ILE A 294 -13.30 10.65 10.56
N MET A 295 -12.29 10.60 11.41
CA MET A 295 -12.01 11.61 12.42
C MET A 295 -10.68 12.27 12.08
N THR A 296 -10.72 13.57 11.85
CA THR A 296 -9.54 14.38 11.53
C THR A 296 -9.43 15.55 12.49
N PRO A 297 -8.25 15.86 13.00
CA PRO A 297 -8.06 17.08 13.78
C PRO A 297 -8.09 18.31 12.86
N TYR A 298 -8.62 19.41 13.37
CA TYR A 298 -8.56 20.70 12.73
C TYR A 298 -8.34 21.80 13.78
N LEU A 299 -7.86 22.96 13.36
CA LEU A 299 -7.82 24.14 14.24
C LEU A 299 -9.12 24.94 14.10
N ASP A 300 -9.74 25.19 15.22
CA ASP A 300 -10.85 26.13 15.24
C ASP A 300 -10.37 27.60 15.19
N SER A 301 -11.31 28.55 15.10
CA SER A 301 -11.02 29.98 15.06
C SER A 301 -10.22 30.49 16.26
N ASN A 302 -10.20 29.76 17.37
CA ASN A 302 -9.48 30.08 18.59
C ASN A 302 -8.10 29.39 18.66
N SER A 303 -7.61 28.81 17.56
CA SER A 303 -6.38 28.03 17.50
C SER A 303 -6.35 26.83 18.46
N THR A 304 -7.53 26.30 18.82
CA THR A 304 -7.68 25.09 19.61
C THR A 304 -7.83 23.89 18.67
N VAL A 305 -7.13 22.79 18.95
CA VAL A 305 -7.28 21.57 18.16
C VAL A 305 -8.59 20.89 18.52
N SER A 306 -9.48 20.84 17.58
CA SER A 306 -10.76 20.14 17.64
C SER A 306 -10.77 18.92 16.72
N ILE A 307 -11.65 17.97 16.95
CA ILE A 307 -11.79 16.76 16.09
C ILE A 307 -13.07 16.88 15.31
N GLN A 308 -12.92 16.96 13.99
CA GLN A 308 -14.04 16.86 13.08
C GLN A 308 -14.30 15.38 12.76
N SER A 309 -15.55 14.98 12.78
CA SER A 309 -15.94 13.63 12.39
C SER A 309 -16.89 13.65 11.20
N ASN A 310 -16.52 12.94 10.16
CA ASN A 310 -17.33 12.77 8.96
C ASN A 310 -17.83 11.33 8.91
N ILE A 311 -19.16 11.14 8.82
CA ILE A 311 -19.79 9.83 8.83
C ILE A 311 -20.46 9.57 7.47
N TRP A 312 -19.95 8.59 6.75
CA TRP A 312 -20.55 8.08 5.54
C TRP A 312 -21.32 6.80 5.82
N THR A 313 -22.60 6.81 5.46
CA THR A 313 -23.44 5.63 5.55
C THR A 313 -23.94 5.26 4.17
N SER A 314 -23.75 4.01 3.76
CA SER A 314 -24.31 3.50 2.52
C SER A 314 -25.09 2.22 2.75
N MET A 315 -26.20 2.10 2.05
CA MET A 315 -27.03 0.88 2.02
C MET A 315 -27.31 0.53 0.57
N SER A 316 -27.26 -0.73 0.24
CA SER A 316 -27.72 -1.18 -1.07
C SER A 316 -28.48 -2.49 -0.96
N ASN A 317 -29.47 -2.64 -1.83
CA ASN A 317 -30.22 -3.87 -1.98
C ASN A 317 -30.28 -4.22 -3.47
N THR A 318 -29.87 -5.42 -3.82
CA THR A 318 -29.90 -5.92 -5.19
C THR A 318 -30.57 -7.26 -5.27
N ALA A 319 -31.36 -7.44 -6.31
CA ALA A 319 -32.00 -8.73 -6.64
C ALA A 319 -31.56 -9.12 -8.05
N GLN A 320 -31.23 -10.37 -8.23
CA GLN A 320 -30.94 -10.95 -9.54
C GLN A 320 -31.82 -12.16 -9.75
N TYR A 321 -32.50 -12.18 -10.89
CA TYR A 321 -33.31 -13.32 -11.31
C TYR A 321 -32.77 -13.90 -12.62
N SER A 322 -32.60 -15.22 -12.67
CA SER A 322 -32.08 -15.91 -13.84
C SER A 322 -33.18 -16.70 -14.53
N LEU A 323 -33.35 -16.44 -15.82
CA LEU A 323 -34.36 -17.06 -16.66
C LEU A 323 -33.71 -17.95 -17.75
N PHE A 324 -34.49 -18.86 -18.35
CA PHE A 324 -34.06 -19.68 -19.48
C PHE A 324 -32.72 -20.42 -19.24
N ASN A 325 -32.62 -21.14 -18.12
CA ASN A 325 -31.41 -21.86 -17.73
C ASN A 325 -30.18 -20.94 -17.69
N ASN A 326 -30.29 -19.78 -17.04
CA ASN A 326 -29.27 -18.73 -16.87
C ASN A 326 -28.87 -17.98 -18.16
N LYS A 327 -29.63 -18.17 -19.27
CA LYS A 327 -29.36 -17.40 -20.49
C LYS A 327 -29.76 -15.93 -20.37
N LEU A 328 -30.77 -15.62 -19.57
CA LEU A 328 -31.17 -14.24 -19.29
C LEU A 328 -31.06 -13.99 -17.78
N ARG A 329 -30.27 -13.01 -17.38
CA ARG A 329 -30.13 -12.57 -16.00
C ARG A 329 -30.62 -11.14 -15.90
N VAL A 330 -31.66 -10.93 -15.12
CA VAL A 330 -32.19 -9.59 -14.83
C VAL A 330 -31.75 -9.19 -13.44
N ARG A 331 -31.24 -7.97 -13.32
CA ARG A 331 -30.76 -7.39 -12.05
C ARG A 331 -31.49 -6.09 -11.76
N GLY A 332 -31.98 -5.93 -10.55
CA GLY A 332 -32.50 -4.68 -10.04
C GLY A 332 -31.83 -4.34 -8.72
N GLY A 333 -31.67 -3.06 -8.45
CA GLY A 333 -31.08 -2.63 -7.19
C GLY A 333 -31.41 -1.19 -6.85
N ILE A 334 -31.43 -0.92 -5.56
CA ILE A 334 -31.55 0.41 -4.98
C ILE A 334 -30.35 0.64 -4.09
N ASP A 335 -29.83 1.85 -4.08
CA ASP A 335 -28.75 2.27 -3.20
C ASP A 335 -29.06 3.63 -2.58
N PHE A 336 -28.59 3.78 -1.37
CA PHE A 336 -28.66 5.00 -0.59
C PHE A 336 -27.27 5.27 -0.02
N THR A 337 -26.80 6.49 -0.13
CA THR A 337 -25.58 6.95 0.54
C THR A 337 -25.86 8.30 1.18
N SER A 338 -25.46 8.45 2.43
CA SER A 338 -25.56 9.69 3.16
C SER A 338 -24.20 10.01 3.76
N ASN A 339 -23.78 11.25 3.57
CA ASN A 339 -22.75 11.86 4.37
C ASN A 339 -23.45 12.72 5.42
N GLY A 340 -23.35 12.35 6.68
CA GLY A 340 -23.87 13.13 7.79
C GLY A 340 -22.71 13.77 8.52
N GLU A 341 -22.59 15.08 8.39
CA GLU A 341 -21.65 15.85 9.18
C GLU A 341 -22.39 16.64 10.24
N THR A 342 -21.68 16.89 11.32
CA THR A 342 -22.08 17.87 12.31
C THR A 342 -22.00 19.27 11.70
N ASP A 343 -23.13 19.88 11.47
CA ASP A 343 -23.39 21.31 11.28
C ASP A 343 -23.04 22.00 9.95
N GLN A 344 -22.19 21.48 9.07
CA GLN A 344 -21.79 22.26 7.89
C GLN A 344 -22.21 21.72 6.52
N THR A 345 -22.15 20.41 6.30
CA THR A 345 -22.56 19.85 5.01
C THR A 345 -23.23 18.49 5.18
N SER A 346 -24.33 18.26 4.50
CA SER A 346 -24.93 16.94 4.37
C SER A 346 -25.22 16.62 2.92
N MET A 347 -24.85 15.43 2.48
CA MET A 347 -25.16 14.95 1.14
C MET A 347 -25.92 13.63 1.23
N ARG A 348 -27.01 13.52 0.47
CA ARG A 348 -27.77 12.27 0.33
C ARG A 348 -27.84 11.89 -1.13
N LEU A 349 -27.54 10.66 -1.41
CA LEU A 349 -27.57 10.10 -2.75
C LEU A 349 -28.49 8.88 -2.76
N TYR A 350 -29.50 8.91 -3.61
CA TYR A 350 -30.41 7.83 -3.86
C TYR A 350 -30.14 7.30 -5.26
N GLY A 351 -29.99 5.98 -5.37
CA GLY A 351 -29.74 5.33 -6.64
C GLY A 351 -30.75 4.20 -6.90
N ALA A 352 -31.13 4.06 -8.16
CA ALA A 352 -31.84 2.88 -8.65
C ALA A 352 -31.12 2.37 -9.90
N ARG A 353 -30.97 1.06 -10.00
CA ARG A 353 -30.30 0.41 -11.11
C ARG A 353 -31.15 -0.76 -11.63
N LEU A 354 -31.24 -0.86 -12.94
CA LEU A 354 -31.84 -2.01 -13.62
C LEU A 354 -30.88 -2.49 -14.69
N GLY A 355 -30.63 -3.79 -14.74
CA GLY A 355 -29.73 -4.38 -15.72
C GLY A 355 -30.20 -5.75 -16.17
N GLY A 356 -29.76 -6.13 -17.34
CA GLY A 356 -30.03 -7.44 -17.92
C GLY A 356 -28.85 -7.92 -18.75
N ASP A 357 -28.48 -9.19 -18.58
CA ASP A 357 -27.51 -9.89 -19.42
C ASP A 357 -28.25 -11.02 -20.14
N TRP A 358 -28.26 -10.98 -21.46
CA TRP A 358 -28.93 -11.99 -22.27
C TRP A 358 -27.95 -12.69 -23.19
N ASP A 359 -27.69 -13.96 -22.94
CA ASP A 359 -26.93 -14.84 -23.81
C ASP A 359 -27.84 -15.36 -24.93
N ILE A 360 -27.98 -14.57 -26.00
CA ILE A 360 -28.87 -14.88 -27.16
C ILE A 360 -28.38 -16.12 -27.85
N LEU A 361 -27.09 -16.24 -28.10
CA LEU A 361 -26.39 -17.37 -28.66
C LEU A 361 -25.16 -17.70 -27.82
N LYS A 362 -24.53 -18.87 -28.05
CA LYS A 362 -23.31 -19.27 -27.33
C LYS A 362 -22.18 -18.22 -27.42
N LYS A 363 -22.19 -17.39 -28.44
CA LYS A 363 -21.16 -16.39 -28.72
C LYS A 363 -21.68 -14.95 -28.73
N LEU A 364 -22.98 -14.73 -28.56
CA LEU A 364 -23.61 -13.42 -28.65
C LEU A 364 -24.32 -13.09 -27.34
N THR A 365 -23.86 -12.05 -26.67
CA THR A 365 -24.41 -11.54 -25.40
C THR A 365 -24.88 -10.10 -25.55
N LEU A 366 -26.07 -9.81 -25.09
CA LEU A 366 -26.63 -8.47 -24.98
C LEU A 366 -26.62 -8.03 -23.51
N ASN A 367 -26.04 -6.89 -23.22
CA ASN A 367 -26.05 -6.28 -21.88
C ASN A 367 -26.80 -4.96 -21.92
N LEU A 368 -27.75 -4.82 -21.02
CA LEU A 368 -28.54 -3.62 -20.79
C LEU A 368 -28.29 -3.13 -19.37
N ASN A 369 -27.96 -1.85 -19.19
CA ASN A 369 -27.85 -1.26 -17.88
C ASN A 369 -28.48 0.14 -17.90
N SER A 370 -29.33 0.40 -16.93
CA SER A 370 -29.93 1.70 -16.68
C SER A 370 -29.71 2.10 -15.23
N SER A 371 -29.43 3.36 -14.99
CA SER A 371 -29.27 3.92 -13.65
C SER A 371 -29.95 5.27 -13.53
N LEU A 372 -30.53 5.50 -12.38
CA LEU A 372 -31.10 6.78 -11.97
C LEU A 372 -30.43 7.16 -10.65
N ARG A 373 -29.99 8.40 -10.51
CA ARG A 373 -29.42 8.96 -9.29
C ARG A 373 -30.04 10.30 -8.97
N LEU A 374 -30.38 10.46 -7.72
CA LEU A 374 -30.83 11.72 -7.12
C LEU A 374 -29.79 12.10 -6.07
N ILE A 375 -29.26 13.29 -6.17
CA ILE A 375 -28.32 13.86 -5.20
C ILE A 375 -29.04 15.03 -4.55
N ASP A 376 -29.09 15.03 -3.25
CA ASP A 376 -29.58 16.13 -2.42
C ASP A 376 -28.42 16.54 -1.50
N SER A 377 -27.99 17.78 -1.61
CA SER A 377 -26.85 18.31 -0.85
C SER A 377 -27.27 19.58 -0.14
N LYS A 378 -26.90 19.71 1.13
CA LYS A 378 -27.00 20.92 1.91
C LYS A 378 -25.58 21.35 2.26
N VAL A 379 -25.25 22.54 1.88
CA VAL A 379 -23.94 23.17 2.14
C VAL A 379 -24.20 24.39 2.99
N ASN A 380 -23.42 24.51 4.05
CA ASN A 380 -23.37 25.74 4.83
C ASN A 380 -22.28 26.61 4.21
N SER A 381 -22.60 27.44 3.25
CA SER A 381 -21.64 28.28 2.55
C SER A 381 -21.82 29.73 2.94
N ASP A 382 -20.71 30.39 3.24
CA ASP A 382 -20.60 31.83 3.44
C ASP A 382 -19.75 32.33 2.25
N ASP A 383 -20.22 32.05 1.02
CA ASP A 383 -19.45 32.31 -0.21
C ASP A 383 -20.06 33.48 -1.01
N GLY A 384 -21.11 34.13 -0.51
CA GLY A 384 -21.79 35.25 -1.16
C GLY A 384 -22.66 34.87 -2.35
N ILE A 385 -23.02 33.57 -2.47
CA ILE A 385 -23.80 33.03 -3.58
C ILE A 385 -25.11 32.43 -3.05
N ASP A 386 -26.23 32.78 -3.63
CA ASP A 386 -27.50 32.09 -3.45
C ASP A 386 -27.44 30.73 -4.18
N ASN A 387 -27.08 29.67 -3.44
CA ASN A 387 -26.80 28.34 -4.01
C ASN A 387 -28.07 27.55 -4.31
N ASP A 388 -29.21 27.82 -3.63
CA ASP A 388 -30.50 27.17 -3.86
C ASP A 388 -31.47 28.01 -4.66
N LYS A 389 -31.10 29.27 -4.92
CA LYS A 389 -31.88 30.24 -5.74
C LYS A 389 -33.24 30.63 -5.17
N ASP A 390 -33.31 30.68 -3.85
CA ASP A 390 -34.53 31.13 -3.18
C ASP A 390 -34.59 32.66 -2.97
N GLY A 391 -33.51 33.38 -3.22
CA GLY A 391 -33.37 34.82 -3.17
C GLY A 391 -32.66 35.34 -1.92
N GLU A 392 -32.25 34.47 -1.01
CA GLU A 392 -31.44 34.82 0.15
C GLU A 392 -29.98 34.34 -0.09
N ILE A 393 -29.01 35.16 0.25
CA ILE A 393 -27.61 34.93 0.04
C ILE A 393 -26.98 34.47 1.38
N ASP A 394 -26.11 33.44 1.34
CA ASP A 394 -25.36 32.97 2.50
C ASP A 394 -26.23 32.48 3.66
N GLU A 395 -27.31 31.77 3.36
CA GLU A 395 -28.09 31.12 4.38
C GLU A 395 -27.35 29.97 5.04
N LEU A 396 -27.62 29.75 6.33
CA LEU A 396 -27.04 28.70 7.14
C LEU A 396 -27.23 27.25 6.60
N ARG A 397 -28.04 27.05 5.55
CA ARG A 397 -28.37 25.73 4.98
C ARG A 397 -28.78 25.79 3.51
N GLU A 398 -27.99 26.36 2.66
CA GLU A 398 -28.28 26.29 1.23
C GLU A 398 -28.32 24.87 0.69
N SER A 399 -29.31 24.55 -0.12
CA SER A 399 -29.51 23.20 -0.65
C SER A 399 -29.55 23.20 -2.16
N TRP A 400 -28.92 22.23 -2.77
CA TRP A 400 -29.03 21.98 -4.19
C TRP A 400 -29.36 20.51 -4.46
N SER A 401 -30.07 20.23 -5.53
CA SER A 401 -30.38 18.88 -5.96
C SER A 401 -29.94 18.64 -7.41
N LEU A 402 -29.39 17.47 -7.69
CA LEU A 402 -29.01 17.05 -9.02
C LEU A 402 -29.63 15.69 -9.36
N ASN A 403 -30.31 15.63 -10.51
CA ASN A 403 -30.83 14.40 -11.05
C ASN A 403 -29.98 13.94 -12.23
N SER A 404 -29.51 12.71 -12.20
CA SER A 404 -28.79 12.10 -13.32
C SER A 404 -29.39 10.76 -13.70
N SER A 405 -29.52 10.50 -14.99
CA SER A 405 -29.93 9.22 -15.52
C SER A 405 -28.92 8.74 -16.56
N GLY A 406 -28.65 7.46 -16.57
CA GLY A 406 -27.75 6.84 -17.51
C GLY A 406 -28.34 5.55 -18.10
N PHE A 407 -28.10 5.36 -19.39
CA PHE A 407 -28.48 4.15 -20.10
C PHE A 407 -27.31 3.66 -20.92
N ASN A 408 -27.01 2.36 -20.81
CA ASN A 408 -25.94 1.74 -21.57
C ASN A 408 -26.44 0.41 -22.15
N LEU A 409 -26.25 0.26 -23.47
CA LEU A 409 -26.54 -0.96 -24.22
C LEU A 409 -25.23 -1.46 -24.85
N THR A 410 -24.85 -2.69 -24.55
CA THR A 410 -23.63 -3.29 -25.10
C THR A 410 -23.96 -4.63 -25.75
N LEU A 411 -23.54 -4.80 -26.99
CA LEU A 411 -23.59 -6.06 -27.72
C LEU A 411 -22.17 -6.64 -27.80
N GLY A 412 -21.98 -7.80 -27.19
CA GLY A 412 -20.71 -8.53 -27.19
C GLY A 412 -20.76 -9.78 -28.06
N TYR A 413 -19.78 -9.97 -28.94
CA TYR A 413 -19.61 -11.19 -29.70
C TYR A 413 -18.24 -11.82 -29.38
N ARG A 414 -18.23 -13.13 -29.11
CA ARG A 414 -17.00 -13.91 -28.93
C ARG A 414 -16.71 -14.72 -30.19
N PHE A 415 -15.54 -14.51 -30.74
CA PHE A 415 -15.02 -15.28 -31.87
C PHE A 415 -14.63 -16.71 -31.49
#